data_95d47b7b68c9f65be7274251999bc148
#
_entry.id   95d47b7b68c9f65be7274251999bc148
#
_cell.length_a   1.000
_cell.length_b   1.000
_cell.length_c   1.000
_cell.angle_alpha   90.00
_cell.angle_beta   90.00
_cell.angle_gamma   90.00
#
_symmetry.space_group_name_H-M   'P 1'
#
loop_
_entity.id
_entity.type
_entity.pdbx_description
1 polymer ?
#
loop_
_entity_poly.entity_id
_entity_poly.type
_entity_poly.pdbx_seq_one_letter_code
_entity_poly.pdbx_strand_id
1 'polypeptide(L)'
;MRSPIKLEFSEKYDKDHAREYFLKHQDGLARRLSHKRDEQLARRALALAGEPGLVLDLPCGAGRFWPLLAEKPNRVIIGADNSEAMIETACAAQPPEVVARVRPLQTSAFAIDLPDNSVDSIFCMRLFHHIGESAHRKTILSEFQRVSRDSVILSLWVDGNFKAWRRKKLEQRRSAKTEQDNYQNRFVLPAETVEEEFRAAGFRIQERLDFLPFYAMWRVYVLRKG
;
A
#
# COMPACT_ATOMS: atom_id res chain seq x y z
N MET A 1 1.77 10.33 25.11
CA MET A 1 1.25 9.31 24.18
C MET A 1 0.35 10.01 23.17
N ARG A 2 0.72 10.05 21.90
CA ARG A 2 -0.17 10.57 20.85
C ARG A 2 -1.27 9.54 20.61
N SER A 3 -2.53 9.97 20.65
CA SER A 3 -3.66 9.11 20.33
C SER A 3 -3.44 8.51 18.93
N PRO A 4 -3.54 7.20 18.72
CA PRO A 4 -3.34 6.62 17.40
C PRO A 4 -4.43 7.16 16.46
N ILE A 5 -4.02 7.72 15.33
CA ILE A 5 -4.94 8.16 14.28
C ILE A 5 -5.71 6.91 13.82
N LYS A 6 -7.03 6.92 13.98
CA LYS A 6 -7.92 5.85 13.48
C LYS A 6 -8.61 6.33 12.23
N LEU A 7 -8.57 5.54 11.18
CA LEU A 7 -9.30 5.79 9.94
C LEU A 7 -10.56 4.94 9.90
N GLU A 8 -11.70 5.52 9.57
CA GLU A 8 -13.00 4.82 9.55
C GLU A 8 -12.99 3.56 8.65
N PHE A 9 -12.21 3.56 7.57
CA PHE A 9 -12.12 2.38 6.71
C PHE A 9 -11.42 1.21 7.39
N SER A 10 -10.54 1.46 8.38
CA SER A 10 -9.79 0.41 9.08
C SER A 10 -10.65 -0.35 10.10
N GLU A 11 -11.74 0.25 10.57
CA GLU A 11 -12.65 -0.39 11.54
C GLU A 11 -13.59 -1.43 10.88
N LYS A 12 -13.68 -1.42 9.54
CA LYS A 12 -14.53 -2.37 8.78
C LYS A 12 -13.89 -3.74 8.54
N TYR A 13 -12.63 -3.94 8.92
CA TYR A 13 -11.92 -5.21 8.71
C TYR A 13 -12.06 -6.13 9.94
N ASP A 14 -13.28 -6.63 10.19
CA ASP A 14 -13.54 -7.76 11.07
C ASP A 14 -13.22 -9.10 10.37
N LYS A 15 -13.32 -10.22 11.10
CA LYS A 15 -12.96 -11.57 10.60
C LYS A 15 -13.77 -11.99 9.37
N ASP A 16 -15.02 -11.58 9.26
CA ASP A 16 -15.90 -11.95 8.15
C ASP A 16 -15.54 -11.18 6.87
N HIS A 17 -15.24 -9.87 6.99
CA HIS A 17 -14.76 -9.05 5.88
C HIS A 17 -13.37 -9.45 5.38
N ALA A 18 -12.47 -9.87 6.26
CA ALA A 18 -11.13 -10.32 5.89
C ALA A 18 -11.17 -11.57 5.00
N ARG A 19 -12.03 -12.54 5.35
CA ARG A 19 -12.26 -13.77 4.58
C ARG A 19 -12.94 -13.51 3.24
N GLU A 20 -13.97 -12.66 3.21
CA GLU A 20 -14.62 -12.23 1.97
C GLU A 20 -13.66 -11.46 1.04
N TYR A 21 -12.80 -10.62 1.60
CA TYR A 21 -11.80 -9.86 0.84
C TYR A 21 -10.85 -10.80 0.11
N PHE A 22 -10.37 -11.86 0.75
CA PHE A 22 -9.51 -12.86 0.14
C PHE A 22 -10.21 -13.59 -1.02
N LEU A 23 -11.43 -14.06 -0.81
CA LEU A 23 -12.21 -14.79 -1.82
C LEU A 23 -12.59 -13.92 -3.02
N LYS A 24 -12.97 -12.67 -2.80
CA LYS A 24 -13.33 -11.72 -3.87
C LYS A 24 -12.20 -11.39 -4.84
N HIS A 25 -10.93 -11.60 -4.46
CA HIS A 25 -9.78 -11.30 -5.32
C HIS A 25 -9.40 -12.44 -6.26
N GLN A 26 -9.99 -13.63 -6.12
CA GLN A 26 -9.68 -14.81 -6.95
C GLN A 26 -10.60 -14.99 -8.15
N ASP A 27 -11.75 -14.31 -8.23
CA ASP A 27 -12.76 -14.52 -9.27
C ASP A 27 -12.65 -13.56 -10.46
N GLY A 28 -12.54 -14.15 -11.65
CA GLY A 28 -12.68 -13.49 -12.95
C GLY A 28 -11.36 -13.15 -13.66
N LEU A 29 -11.34 -13.35 -14.98
CA LEU A 29 -10.17 -13.19 -15.85
C LEU A 29 -9.53 -11.79 -15.72
N ALA A 30 -10.34 -10.73 -15.68
CA ALA A 30 -9.87 -9.36 -15.56
C ALA A 30 -9.14 -9.08 -14.23
N ARG A 31 -9.59 -9.69 -13.12
CA ARG A 31 -8.93 -9.58 -11.82
C ARG A 31 -7.61 -10.33 -11.78
N ARG A 32 -7.56 -11.52 -12.40
CA ARG A 32 -6.31 -12.31 -12.53
C ARG A 32 -5.27 -11.56 -13.35
N LEU A 33 -5.66 -10.93 -14.46
CA LEU A 33 -4.75 -10.09 -15.27
C LEU A 33 -4.29 -8.85 -14.50
N SER A 34 -5.18 -8.19 -13.76
CA SER A 34 -4.83 -7.08 -12.90
C SER A 34 -3.85 -7.50 -11.80
N HIS A 35 -4.07 -8.66 -11.18
CA HIS A 35 -3.17 -9.19 -10.18
C HIS A 35 -1.77 -9.48 -10.74
N LYS A 36 -1.69 -10.18 -11.88
CA LYS A 36 -0.41 -10.42 -12.56
C LYS A 36 0.32 -9.12 -12.89
N ARG A 37 -0.41 -8.07 -13.29
CA ARG A 37 0.21 -6.77 -13.56
C ARG A 37 0.73 -6.11 -12.28
N ASP A 38 -0.03 -6.16 -11.18
CA ASP A 38 0.45 -5.68 -9.87
C ASP A 38 1.74 -6.40 -9.46
N GLU A 39 1.80 -7.73 -9.61
CA GLU A 39 2.99 -8.52 -9.31
C GLU A 39 4.19 -8.16 -10.20
N GLN A 40 3.98 -7.95 -11.52
CA GLN A 40 5.05 -7.49 -12.40
C GLN A 40 5.64 -6.15 -11.96
N LEU A 41 4.76 -5.20 -11.57
CA LEU A 41 5.19 -3.89 -11.07
C LEU A 41 5.92 -4.02 -9.74
N ALA A 42 5.44 -4.88 -8.84
CA ALA A 42 6.06 -5.14 -7.55
C ALA A 42 7.47 -5.76 -7.72
N ARG A 43 7.63 -6.78 -8.58
CA ARG A 43 8.96 -7.37 -8.88
C ARG A 43 9.90 -6.32 -9.45
N ARG A 44 9.44 -5.51 -10.41
CA ARG A 44 10.25 -4.43 -10.98
C ARG A 44 10.64 -3.39 -9.93
N ALA A 45 9.71 -3.01 -9.04
CA ALA A 45 9.99 -2.07 -7.97
C ALA A 45 11.01 -2.62 -6.96
N LEU A 46 10.91 -3.90 -6.59
CA LEU A 46 11.88 -4.58 -5.72
C LEU A 46 13.26 -4.65 -6.36
N ALA A 47 13.35 -4.96 -7.66
CA ALA A 47 14.62 -4.95 -8.39
C ALA A 47 15.25 -3.55 -8.42
N LEU A 48 14.46 -2.51 -8.70
CA LEU A 48 14.92 -1.11 -8.65
C LEU A 48 15.33 -0.68 -7.24
N ALA A 49 14.66 -1.18 -6.21
CA ALA A 49 15.03 -0.99 -4.81
C ALA A 49 16.30 -1.78 -4.39
N GLY A 50 16.95 -2.51 -5.31
CA GLY A 50 18.18 -3.26 -5.04
C GLY A 50 17.92 -4.61 -4.36
N GLU A 51 16.74 -5.19 -4.52
CA GLU A 51 16.39 -6.49 -3.96
C GLU A 51 16.57 -6.58 -2.42
N PRO A 52 15.89 -5.74 -1.64
CA PRO A 52 16.11 -5.64 -0.19
C PRO A 52 15.99 -7.00 0.51
N GLY A 53 16.84 -7.21 1.51
CA GLY A 53 16.92 -8.46 2.27
C GLY A 53 15.91 -8.52 3.42
N LEU A 54 15.60 -7.39 4.05
CA LEU A 54 14.61 -7.27 5.12
C LEU A 54 13.52 -6.27 4.71
N VAL A 55 12.31 -6.77 4.50
CA VAL A 55 11.19 -5.98 3.99
C VAL A 55 10.05 -5.93 5.00
N LEU A 56 9.56 -4.73 5.29
CA LEU A 56 8.30 -4.51 6.01
C LEU A 56 7.17 -4.38 4.99
N ASP A 57 6.26 -5.35 4.94
CA ASP A 57 5.01 -5.28 4.17
C ASP A 57 3.92 -4.67 5.04
N LEU A 58 3.58 -3.40 4.81
CA LEU A 58 2.63 -2.64 5.63
C LEU A 58 1.72 -1.73 4.76
N PRO A 59 0.42 -1.94 4.74
CA PRO A 59 -0.33 -3.03 5.35
C PRO A 59 -0.23 -4.32 4.52
N CYS A 60 -0.03 -5.46 5.18
CA CYS A 60 0.05 -6.74 4.50
C CYS A 60 -1.33 -7.30 4.09
N GLY A 61 -2.40 -6.86 4.76
CA GLY A 61 -3.73 -7.39 4.57
C GLY A 61 -3.76 -8.92 4.74
N ALA A 62 -4.38 -9.62 3.80
CA ALA A 62 -4.41 -11.09 3.77
C ALA A 62 -3.14 -11.73 3.14
N GLY A 63 -1.99 -11.06 3.21
CA GLY A 63 -0.70 -11.58 2.76
C GLY A 63 -0.57 -11.73 1.23
N ARG A 64 -1.32 -10.96 0.46
CA ARG A 64 -1.41 -11.08 -1.00
C ARG A 64 -0.08 -11.08 -1.72
N PHE A 65 0.90 -10.33 -1.23
CA PHE A 65 2.22 -10.21 -1.84
C PHE A 65 3.30 -11.07 -1.16
N TRP A 66 2.95 -11.84 -0.11
CA TRP A 66 3.94 -12.67 0.57
C TRP A 66 4.57 -13.73 -0.33
N PRO A 67 3.83 -14.45 -1.21
CA PRO A 67 4.46 -15.38 -2.16
C PRO A 67 5.49 -14.68 -3.06
N LEU A 68 5.17 -13.49 -3.57
CA LEU A 68 6.06 -12.69 -4.39
C LEU A 68 7.30 -12.22 -3.60
N LEU A 69 7.10 -11.70 -2.40
CA LEU A 69 8.23 -11.29 -1.54
C LEU A 69 9.13 -12.47 -1.19
N ALA A 70 8.55 -13.66 -1.01
CA ALA A 70 9.25 -14.90 -0.72
C ALA A 70 9.97 -15.53 -1.94
N GLU A 71 9.81 -15.02 -3.17
CA GLU A 71 10.57 -15.47 -4.34
C GLU A 71 12.09 -15.33 -4.14
N LYS A 72 12.54 -14.32 -3.37
CA LYS A 72 13.93 -14.15 -3.00
C LYS A 72 14.27 -15.07 -1.80
N PRO A 73 15.14 -16.09 -1.94
CA PRO A 73 15.35 -17.09 -0.89
C PRO A 73 15.79 -16.54 0.47
N ASN A 74 16.62 -15.50 0.48
CA ASN A 74 17.19 -14.92 1.71
C ASN A 74 16.40 -13.69 2.24
N ARG A 75 15.27 -13.33 1.62
CA ARG A 75 14.48 -12.20 2.09
C ARG A 75 13.69 -12.58 3.33
N VAL A 76 13.84 -11.78 4.38
CA VAL A 76 13.01 -11.83 5.58
C VAL A 76 11.86 -10.85 5.42
N ILE A 77 10.65 -11.27 5.73
CA ILE A 77 9.44 -10.47 5.59
C ILE A 77 8.88 -10.19 6.98
N ILE A 78 8.65 -8.93 7.31
CA ILE A 78 7.81 -8.53 8.43
C ILE A 78 6.45 -8.20 7.83
N GLY A 79 5.45 -9.07 8.06
CA GLY A 79 4.08 -8.86 7.59
C GLY A 79 3.28 -8.10 8.62
N ALA A 80 2.99 -6.84 8.37
CA ALA A 80 2.40 -5.94 9.35
C ALA A 80 1.04 -5.39 8.90
N ASP A 81 0.10 -5.32 9.84
CA ASP A 81 -1.21 -4.68 9.65
C ASP A 81 -1.70 -4.10 10.98
N ASN A 82 -2.62 -3.14 10.95
CA ASN A 82 -3.28 -2.63 12.15
C ASN A 82 -4.37 -3.59 12.66
N SER A 83 -4.90 -4.45 11.80
CA SER A 83 -5.90 -5.48 12.11
C SER A 83 -5.24 -6.82 12.37
N GLU A 84 -5.34 -7.31 13.59
CA GLU A 84 -4.89 -8.66 13.95
C GLU A 84 -5.63 -9.74 13.13
N ALA A 85 -6.93 -9.54 12.88
CA ALA A 85 -7.74 -10.45 12.07
C ALA A 85 -7.21 -10.58 10.62
N MET A 86 -6.65 -9.50 10.04
CA MET A 86 -6.03 -9.56 8.72
C MET A 86 -4.74 -10.37 8.75
N ILE A 87 -3.92 -10.23 9.78
CA ILE A 87 -2.69 -11.00 9.97
C ILE A 87 -3.01 -12.49 10.16
N GLU A 88 -3.98 -12.83 11.02
CA GLU A 88 -4.46 -14.21 11.19
C GLU A 88 -4.94 -14.81 9.86
N THR A 89 -5.74 -14.04 9.11
CA THR A 89 -6.22 -14.44 7.78
C THR A 89 -5.06 -14.68 6.81
N ALA A 90 -4.05 -13.81 6.80
CA ALA A 90 -2.87 -13.97 5.96
C ALA A 90 -2.10 -15.25 6.30
N CYS A 91 -1.86 -15.51 7.58
CA CYS A 91 -1.18 -16.73 8.04
C CYS A 91 -1.97 -18.01 7.71
N ALA A 92 -3.30 -17.95 7.74
CA ALA A 92 -4.15 -19.09 7.41
C ALA A 92 -4.32 -19.33 5.91
N ALA A 93 -4.24 -18.27 5.08
CA ALA A 93 -4.54 -18.33 3.65
C ALA A 93 -3.30 -18.57 2.77
N GLN A 94 -2.09 -18.27 3.26
CA GLN A 94 -0.87 -18.41 2.48
C GLN A 94 -0.21 -19.80 2.69
N PRO A 95 0.59 -20.28 1.71
CA PRO A 95 1.30 -21.55 1.83
C PRO A 95 2.19 -21.59 3.07
N PRO A 96 2.25 -22.73 3.81
CA PRO A 96 3.03 -22.83 5.05
C PRO A 96 4.51 -22.47 4.90
N GLU A 97 5.12 -22.81 3.75
CA GLU A 97 6.52 -22.48 3.44
C GLU A 97 6.73 -20.97 3.24
N VAL A 98 5.71 -20.23 2.81
CA VAL A 98 5.74 -18.76 2.72
C VAL A 98 5.58 -18.17 4.12
N VAL A 99 4.58 -18.64 4.89
CA VAL A 99 4.29 -18.16 6.24
C VAL A 99 5.49 -18.37 7.17
N ALA A 100 6.21 -19.47 7.05
CA ALA A 100 7.42 -19.77 7.84
C ALA A 100 8.52 -18.69 7.68
N ARG A 101 8.46 -17.86 6.63
CA ARG A 101 9.41 -16.78 6.34
C ARG A 101 8.90 -15.39 6.72
N VAL A 102 7.68 -15.31 7.23
CA VAL A 102 7.04 -14.06 7.62
C VAL A 102 7.04 -13.95 9.14
N ARG A 103 7.44 -12.78 9.64
CA ARG A 103 7.30 -12.38 11.04
C ARG A 103 6.08 -11.47 11.13
N PRO A 104 4.97 -11.93 11.74
CA PRO A 104 3.77 -11.12 11.89
C PRO A 104 4.01 -9.99 12.91
N LEU A 105 3.47 -8.81 12.63
CA LEU A 105 3.54 -7.65 13.51
C LEU A 105 2.22 -6.86 13.46
N GLN A 106 1.52 -6.73 14.57
CA GLN A 106 0.39 -5.81 14.65
C GLN A 106 0.89 -4.40 14.93
N THR A 107 0.75 -3.49 13.96
CA THR A 107 1.17 -2.10 14.11
C THR A 107 0.41 -1.18 13.17
N SER A 108 0.36 0.11 13.53
CA SER A 108 -0.21 1.16 12.70
C SER A 108 0.85 1.80 11.79
N ALA A 109 0.49 2.12 10.54
CA ALA A 109 1.36 2.91 9.67
C ALA A 109 1.60 4.35 10.18
N PHE A 110 0.77 4.83 11.10
CA PHE A 110 0.93 6.14 11.76
C PHE A 110 1.88 6.12 12.96
N ALA A 111 2.22 4.93 13.48
CA ALA A 111 3.13 4.74 14.61
C ALA A 111 3.63 3.29 14.55
N ILE A 112 4.69 3.07 13.77
CA ILE A 112 5.24 1.73 13.52
C ILE A 112 6.05 1.28 14.73
N ASP A 113 5.69 0.12 15.30
CA ASP A 113 6.36 -0.47 16.46
C ASP A 113 7.65 -1.20 16.06
N LEU A 114 8.55 -0.44 15.44
CA LEU A 114 9.90 -0.87 15.07
C LEU A 114 10.88 0.27 15.33
N PRO A 115 12.14 -0.04 15.68
CA PRO A 115 13.20 0.95 15.85
C PRO A 115 13.50 1.73 14.55
N ASP A 116 14.18 2.86 14.71
CA ASP A 116 14.71 3.62 13.58
C ASP A 116 15.66 2.76 12.74
N ASN A 117 15.60 2.92 11.43
CA ASN A 117 16.48 2.22 10.48
C ASN A 117 16.53 0.69 10.70
N SER A 118 15.39 0.07 11.00
CA SER A 118 15.31 -1.35 11.35
C SER A 118 15.07 -2.28 10.17
N VAL A 119 14.53 -1.77 9.04
CA VAL A 119 14.28 -2.56 7.83
C VAL A 119 14.98 -1.94 6.61
N ASP A 120 15.35 -2.77 5.63
CA ASP A 120 16.00 -2.26 4.41
C ASP A 120 15.00 -1.49 3.54
N SER A 121 13.79 -2.02 3.40
CA SER A 121 12.72 -1.41 2.59
C SER A 121 11.35 -1.59 3.22
N ILE A 122 10.48 -0.59 3.02
CA ILE A 122 9.06 -0.71 3.31
C ILE A 122 8.32 -0.95 1.99
N PHE A 123 7.48 -1.98 1.97
CA PHE A 123 6.61 -2.33 0.87
C PHE A 123 5.16 -2.01 1.24
N CYS A 124 4.62 -0.90 0.72
CA CYS A 124 3.32 -0.35 1.09
C CYS A 124 2.37 -0.35 -0.09
N MET A 125 1.69 -1.45 -0.32
CA MET A 125 0.77 -1.56 -1.44
C MET A 125 -0.67 -1.30 -1.01
N ARG A 126 -1.36 -0.41 -1.77
CA ARG A 126 -2.80 -0.14 -1.63
C ARG A 126 -3.26 0.50 -0.31
N LEU A 127 -2.39 1.29 0.34
CA LEU A 127 -2.78 2.10 1.49
C LEU A 127 -3.08 3.56 1.09
N PHE A 128 -2.16 4.22 0.39
CA PHE A 128 -2.17 5.68 0.22
C PHE A 128 -3.39 6.24 -0.50
N HIS A 129 -4.04 5.47 -1.36
CA HIS A 129 -5.29 5.91 -2.01
C HIS A 129 -6.50 5.96 -1.05
N HIS A 130 -6.36 5.45 0.17
CA HIS A 130 -7.35 5.61 1.25
C HIS A 130 -7.07 6.81 2.15
N ILE A 131 -5.92 7.47 2.00
CA ILE A 131 -5.49 8.58 2.84
C ILE A 131 -5.72 9.90 2.12
N GLY A 132 -6.90 10.50 2.33
CA GLY A 132 -7.28 11.76 1.69
C GLY A 132 -6.53 12.98 2.25
N GLU A 133 -6.26 13.01 3.56
CA GLU A 133 -5.65 14.13 4.23
C GLU A 133 -4.13 14.15 4.10
N SER A 134 -3.57 15.31 3.69
CA SER A 134 -2.12 15.53 3.55
C SER A 134 -1.38 15.34 4.89
N ALA A 135 -1.96 15.79 6.00
CA ALA A 135 -1.36 15.64 7.32
C ALA A 135 -1.17 14.16 7.69
N HIS A 136 -2.15 13.32 7.39
CA HIS A 136 -2.07 11.87 7.62
C HIS A 136 -1.01 11.21 6.73
N ARG A 137 -0.93 11.56 5.44
CA ARG A 137 0.11 11.04 4.55
C ARG A 137 1.51 11.43 5.01
N LYS A 138 1.70 12.67 5.43
CA LYS A 138 2.98 13.15 5.98
C LYS A 138 3.38 12.40 7.26
N THR A 139 2.44 12.09 8.15
CA THR A 139 2.71 11.28 9.34
C THR A 139 3.19 9.88 8.96
N ILE A 140 2.52 9.20 8.01
CA ILE A 140 2.94 7.89 7.51
C ILE A 140 4.33 7.96 6.85
N LEU A 141 4.57 8.98 6.03
CA LEU A 141 5.87 9.16 5.36
C LEU A 141 7.00 9.42 6.35
N SER A 142 6.74 10.15 7.44
CA SER A 142 7.71 10.36 8.53
C SER A 142 8.06 9.05 9.22
N GLU A 143 7.08 8.17 9.48
CA GLU A 143 7.33 6.84 10.03
C GLU A 143 8.09 5.94 9.04
N PHE A 144 7.75 6.02 7.77
CA PHE A 144 8.47 5.28 6.74
C PHE A 144 9.93 5.73 6.62
N GLN A 145 10.18 7.04 6.69
CA GLN A 145 11.53 7.60 6.71
C GLN A 145 12.30 7.17 7.97
N ARG A 146 11.65 7.13 9.12
CA ARG A 146 12.24 6.72 10.37
C ARG A 146 12.66 5.24 10.35
N VAL A 147 11.77 4.36 9.91
CA VAL A 147 11.94 2.91 10.05
C VAL A 147 12.77 2.29 8.91
N SER A 148 12.68 2.83 7.68
CA SER A 148 13.47 2.31 6.55
C SER A 148 14.93 2.79 6.60
N ARG A 149 15.85 1.92 6.16
CA ARG A 149 17.26 2.25 5.95
C ARG A 149 17.53 2.87 4.60
N ASP A 150 16.87 2.36 3.57
CA ASP A 150 17.25 2.65 2.19
C ASP A 150 16.07 3.07 1.31
N SER A 151 14.98 2.32 1.29
CA SER A 151 13.94 2.53 0.30
C SER A 151 12.52 2.32 0.81
N VAL A 152 11.57 2.90 0.06
CA VAL A 152 10.13 2.67 0.22
C VAL A 152 9.52 2.41 -1.16
N ILE A 153 8.76 1.34 -1.27
CA ILE A 153 7.94 1.02 -2.43
C ILE A 153 6.49 1.24 -2.02
N LEU A 154 5.79 2.17 -2.65
CA LEU A 154 4.39 2.41 -2.32
C LEU A 154 3.51 2.61 -3.55
N SER A 155 2.23 2.27 -3.43
CA SER A 155 1.25 2.46 -4.51
C SER A 155 0.08 3.34 -4.12
N LEU A 156 -0.38 4.15 -5.05
CA LEU A 156 -1.54 5.01 -4.88
C LEU A 156 -2.25 5.31 -6.20
N TRP A 157 -3.36 6.02 -6.13
CA TRP A 157 -4.05 6.54 -7.30
C TRP A 157 -3.63 7.97 -7.57
N VAL A 158 -3.16 8.22 -8.78
CA VAL A 158 -2.76 9.56 -9.23
C VAL A 158 -3.63 10.06 -10.38
N ASP A 159 -3.68 11.37 -10.51
CA ASP A 159 -4.30 12.07 -11.63
C ASP A 159 -3.46 12.00 -12.93
N GLY A 160 -3.82 12.82 -13.94
CA GLY A 160 -3.09 12.89 -15.20
C GLY A 160 -3.34 11.71 -16.15
N ASN A 161 -4.40 10.91 -15.96
CA ASN A 161 -4.76 9.77 -16.80
C ASN A 161 -6.27 9.71 -17.09
N PHE A 162 -6.64 8.88 -18.09
CA PHE A 162 -8.02 8.78 -18.56
C PHE A 162 -9.01 8.35 -17.46
N LYS A 163 -8.66 7.35 -16.64
CA LYS A 163 -9.56 6.88 -15.58
C LYS A 163 -9.77 7.91 -14.47
N ALA A 164 -8.74 8.67 -14.11
CA ALA A 164 -8.84 9.76 -13.15
C ALA A 164 -9.76 10.88 -13.67
N TRP A 165 -9.57 11.30 -14.93
CA TRP A 165 -10.43 12.27 -15.57
C TRP A 165 -11.90 11.80 -15.62
N ARG A 166 -12.15 10.56 -16.05
CA ARG A 166 -13.50 9.96 -16.09
C ARG A 166 -14.12 9.90 -14.70
N ARG A 167 -13.36 9.52 -13.68
CA ARG A 167 -13.84 9.46 -12.30
C ARG A 167 -14.25 10.84 -11.79
N LYS A 168 -13.38 11.84 -11.95
CA LYS A 168 -13.67 13.23 -11.57
C LYS A 168 -14.96 13.75 -12.23
N LYS A 169 -15.16 13.48 -13.52
CA LYS A 169 -16.38 13.85 -14.26
C LYS A 169 -17.64 13.14 -13.71
N LEU A 170 -17.53 11.89 -13.28
CA LEU A 170 -18.64 11.14 -12.67
C LEU A 170 -18.97 11.66 -11.27
N GLU A 171 -17.97 11.98 -10.47
CA GLU A 171 -18.13 12.54 -9.12
C GLU A 171 -18.81 13.92 -9.19
N GLN A 172 -18.38 14.80 -10.09
CA GLN A 172 -19.03 16.10 -10.32
C GLN A 172 -20.51 15.97 -10.70
N ARG A 173 -20.86 14.97 -11.52
CA ARG A 173 -22.26 14.71 -11.90
C ARG A 173 -23.10 14.15 -10.75
N ARG A 174 -22.50 13.41 -9.82
CA ARG A 174 -23.17 12.83 -8.64
C ARG A 174 -23.40 13.90 -7.57
N SER A 175 -22.40 14.72 -7.28
CA SER A 175 -22.50 15.82 -6.31
C SER A 175 -23.56 16.85 -6.71
N ALA A 176 -23.82 17.02 -8.01
CA ALA A 176 -24.90 17.88 -8.50
C ALA A 176 -26.32 17.29 -8.33
N LYS A 177 -26.45 16.00 -7.96
CA LYS A 177 -27.73 15.28 -7.87
C LYS A 177 -28.14 14.86 -6.47
N THR A 178 -27.25 14.86 -5.48
CA THR A 178 -27.56 14.32 -4.13
C THR A 178 -26.75 15.06 -3.07
N GLU A 179 -27.45 15.67 -2.10
CA GLU A 179 -26.86 16.25 -0.88
C GLU A 179 -26.46 15.21 0.18
N GLN A 180 -26.47 13.92 -0.15
CA GLN A 180 -26.09 12.88 0.79
C GLN A 180 -24.56 12.76 0.87
N ASP A 181 -24.03 12.83 2.09
CA ASP A 181 -22.65 12.51 2.47
C ASP A 181 -22.26 11.11 1.97
N ASN A 182 -21.79 11.04 0.72
CA ASN A 182 -21.17 9.83 0.20
C ASN A 182 -19.77 9.76 0.76
N TYR A 183 -19.58 9.03 1.89
CA TYR A 183 -18.27 8.73 2.45
C TYR A 183 -17.33 8.20 1.37
N GLN A 184 -16.37 9.03 0.98
CA GLN A 184 -15.37 8.70 -0.04
C GLN A 184 -14.17 8.06 0.66
N ASN A 185 -14.02 6.75 0.52
CA ASN A 185 -12.91 5.99 1.09
C ASN A 185 -11.75 5.74 0.12
N ARG A 186 -11.76 6.36 -1.07
CA ARG A 186 -10.69 6.21 -2.08
C ARG A 186 -10.50 7.50 -2.84
N PHE A 187 -9.27 7.99 -2.84
CA PHE A 187 -8.90 9.30 -3.37
C PHE A 187 -7.96 9.17 -4.56
N VAL A 188 -8.22 9.96 -5.60
CA VAL A 188 -7.25 10.22 -6.66
C VAL A 188 -6.49 11.49 -6.25
N LEU A 189 -5.19 11.34 -6.03
CA LEU A 189 -4.34 12.41 -5.53
C LEU A 189 -3.62 13.09 -6.70
N PRO A 190 -3.43 14.43 -6.67
CA PRO A 190 -2.56 15.09 -7.65
C PRO A 190 -1.14 14.54 -7.53
N ALA A 191 -0.57 14.09 -8.65
CA ALA A 191 0.76 13.48 -8.66
C ALA A 191 1.82 14.44 -8.13
N GLU A 192 1.76 15.71 -8.52
CA GLU A 192 2.68 16.76 -8.07
C GLU A 192 2.64 16.92 -6.54
N THR A 193 1.45 17.00 -5.95
CA THR A 193 1.27 17.15 -4.49
C THR A 193 1.90 16.00 -3.71
N VAL A 194 1.65 14.75 -4.11
CA VAL A 194 2.23 13.61 -3.39
C VAL A 194 3.73 13.50 -3.58
N GLU A 195 4.25 13.89 -4.74
CA GLU A 195 5.69 13.92 -5.00
C GLU A 195 6.41 15.01 -4.19
N GLU A 196 5.77 16.14 -3.96
CA GLU A 196 6.26 17.17 -3.02
C GLU A 196 6.26 16.64 -1.57
N GLU A 197 5.19 15.93 -1.16
CA GLU A 197 5.14 15.29 0.16
C GLU A 197 6.26 14.27 0.35
N PHE A 198 6.61 13.47 -0.69
CA PHE A 198 7.74 12.54 -0.62
C PHE A 198 9.07 13.26 -0.42
N ARG A 199 9.32 14.33 -1.20
CA ARG A 199 10.56 15.12 -1.08
C ARG A 199 10.64 15.82 0.29
N ALA A 200 9.54 16.39 0.77
CA ALA A 200 9.47 17.03 2.07
C ALA A 200 9.70 16.06 3.24
N ALA A 201 9.36 14.76 3.06
CA ALA A 201 9.65 13.70 4.02
C ALA A 201 11.09 13.15 3.93
N GLY A 202 11.96 13.72 3.08
CA GLY A 202 13.36 13.30 2.94
C GLY A 202 13.57 12.15 1.96
N PHE A 203 12.62 11.90 1.04
CA PHE A 203 12.79 10.89 0.01
C PHE A 203 13.12 11.50 -1.35
N ARG A 204 13.99 10.81 -2.09
CA ARG A 204 14.21 11.03 -3.52
C ARG A 204 13.40 10.01 -4.32
N ILE A 205 12.65 10.45 -5.32
CA ILE A 205 11.91 9.57 -6.20
C ILE A 205 12.88 8.94 -7.19
N GLN A 206 13.08 7.63 -7.08
CA GLN A 206 13.93 6.88 -8.00
C GLN A 206 13.18 6.51 -9.27
N GLU A 207 11.93 6.05 -9.15
CA GLU A 207 11.16 5.59 -10.31
C GLU A 207 9.65 5.74 -10.07
N ARG A 208 8.91 5.85 -11.18
CA ARG A 208 7.45 5.89 -11.29
C ARG A 208 7.01 4.78 -12.23
N LEU A 209 6.27 3.82 -11.73
CA LEU A 209 5.82 2.66 -12.49
C LEU A 209 4.29 2.71 -12.65
N ASP A 210 3.83 3.10 -13.82
CA ASP A 210 2.40 3.16 -14.10
C ASP A 210 1.84 1.76 -14.38
N PHE A 211 0.67 1.47 -13.84
CA PHE A 211 -0.05 0.21 -14.11
C PHE A 211 -0.35 0.05 -15.61
N LEU A 212 -0.96 1.07 -16.20
CA LEU A 212 -1.11 1.29 -17.64
C LEU A 212 -0.93 2.79 -17.90
N PRO A 213 0.17 3.19 -18.55
CA PRO A 213 0.47 4.60 -18.81
C PRO A 213 -0.69 5.33 -19.48
N PHE A 214 -0.95 6.56 -19.08
CA PHE A 214 -2.01 7.46 -19.56
C PHE A 214 -3.44 6.95 -19.36
N TYR A 215 -3.66 5.68 -18.99
CA TYR A 215 -4.98 5.08 -18.84
C TYR A 215 -5.39 4.84 -17.40
N ALA A 216 -4.57 4.14 -16.60
CA ALA A 216 -4.92 3.71 -15.24
C ALA A 216 -4.44 4.70 -14.17
N MET A 217 -5.19 4.81 -13.07
CA MET A 217 -4.84 5.67 -11.94
C MET A 217 -3.70 5.10 -11.07
N TRP A 218 -3.53 3.77 -11.06
CA TRP A 218 -2.53 3.11 -10.24
C TRP A 218 -1.12 3.44 -10.69
N ARG A 219 -0.31 3.91 -9.74
CA ARG A 219 1.13 4.12 -9.88
C ARG A 219 1.84 3.55 -8.67
N VAL A 220 2.96 2.89 -8.92
CA VAL A 220 3.92 2.46 -7.90
C VAL A 220 5.10 3.42 -7.94
N TYR A 221 5.49 3.93 -6.79
CA TYR A 221 6.69 4.72 -6.61
C TYR A 221 7.77 3.89 -5.94
N VAL A 222 9.00 4.04 -6.43
CA VAL A 222 10.21 3.58 -5.74
C VAL A 222 10.90 4.82 -5.21
N LEU A 223 10.95 4.92 -3.89
CA LEU A 223 11.55 6.04 -3.18
C LEU A 223 12.84 5.60 -2.54
N ARG A 224 13.85 6.45 -2.57
CA ARG A 224 15.12 6.27 -1.84
C ARG A 224 15.19 7.28 -0.71
N LYS A 225 15.68 6.82 0.43
CA LYS A 225 16.01 7.69 1.55
C LYS A 225 17.16 8.62 1.12
N GLY A 226 16.99 9.93 1.34
CA GLY A 226 18.00 10.95 1.05
C GLY A 226 19.04 11.05 2.13
#